data_388d94aa2936c8887fb9572c8c31c040
#
_entry.id   388d94aa2936c8887fb9572c8c31c040
#
_cell.length_a   1.000
_cell.length_b   1.000
_cell.length_c   1.000
_cell.angle_alpha   90.00
_cell.angle_beta   90.00
_cell.angle_gamma   90.00
#
_symmetry.space_group_name_H-M   'P 1'
#
loop_
_entity.id
_entity.type
_entity.pdbx_description
1 polymer ?
#
loop_
_entity_poly.entity_id
_entity_poly.type
_entity_poly.pdbx_seq_one_letter_code
_entity_poly.pdbx_strand_id
1 'polypeptide(L)'
;MNINSLKVFWRNFMKQKTVGILSIGSLAVAIAVVILIGLWAANEYSFDKFQKDGDKIYRVYGSLMLNNTPTSVGSTYKILGADAAAKFPEIMEMCRITPQQLEIKIDDILYPGNDIFLVDSNFFTFFTFALRTGDPRTCLSAPDGVVI
;
A
#
# COMPACT_ATOMS: atom_id res chain seq x y z
N MET A 1 20.55 33.34 -27.81
CA MET A 1 21.09 32.08 -28.36
C MET A 1 21.42 32.37 -29.84
N ASN A 2 22.71 32.37 -30.20
CA ASN A 2 23.14 32.82 -31.52
C ASN A 2 22.82 31.75 -32.59
N ILE A 3 22.14 32.16 -33.66
CA ILE A 3 21.77 31.33 -34.84
C ILE A 3 23.00 30.60 -35.41
N ASN A 4 24.18 31.23 -35.34
CA ASN A 4 25.43 30.64 -35.79
C ASN A 4 25.85 29.42 -34.99
N SER A 5 25.62 29.39 -33.67
CA SER A 5 25.94 28.26 -32.80
C SER A 5 25.08 27.02 -33.15
N LEU A 6 23.81 27.23 -33.48
CA LEU A 6 22.89 26.18 -33.94
C LEU A 6 23.33 25.57 -35.27
N LYS A 7 23.74 26.41 -36.22
CA LYS A 7 24.24 25.93 -37.51
C LYS A 7 25.54 25.13 -37.41
N VAL A 8 26.46 25.56 -36.54
CA VAL A 8 27.70 24.82 -36.26
C VAL A 8 27.43 23.49 -35.59
N PHE A 9 26.51 23.48 -34.59
CA PHE A 9 26.07 22.26 -33.94
C PHE A 9 25.48 21.26 -34.95
N TRP A 10 24.53 21.69 -35.76
CA TRP A 10 23.89 20.85 -36.77
C TRP A 10 24.87 20.25 -37.77
N ARG A 11 25.82 21.06 -38.24
CA ARG A 11 26.86 20.62 -39.18
C ARG A 11 27.81 19.60 -38.57
N ASN A 12 28.19 19.78 -37.31
CA ASN A 12 29.01 18.81 -36.55
C ASN A 12 28.25 17.52 -36.28
N PHE A 13 26.99 17.60 -35.90
CA PHE A 13 26.11 16.46 -35.70
C PHE A 13 25.97 15.61 -36.98
N MET A 14 25.80 16.24 -38.12
CA MET A 14 25.71 15.55 -39.41
C MET A 14 27.03 14.92 -39.86
N LYS A 15 28.18 15.44 -39.40
CA LYS A 15 29.51 14.85 -39.68
C LYS A 15 29.81 13.63 -38.78
N GLN A 16 29.32 13.65 -37.56
CA GLN A 16 29.56 12.56 -36.58
C GLN A 16 28.23 11.89 -36.18
N LYS A 17 27.51 11.37 -37.16
CA LYS A 17 26.17 10.80 -36.98
C LYS A 17 26.09 9.74 -35.88
N THR A 18 27.07 8.86 -35.83
CA THR A 18 27.12 7.76 -34.84
C THR A 18 27.22 8.27 -33.41
N VAL A 19 28.09 9.24 -33.16
CA VAL A 19 28.25 9.85 -31.82
C VAL A 19 27.01 10.64 -31.43
N GLY A 20 26.43 11.38 -32.37
CA GLY A 20 25.21 12.15 -32.13
C GLY A 20 24.01 11.27 -31.81
N ILE A 21 23.79 10.20 -32.56
CA ILE A 21 22.71 9.23 -32.30
C ILE A 21 22.90 8.54 -30.95
N LEU A 22 24.14 8.12 -30.64
CA LEU A 22 24.44 7.46 -29.37
C LEU A 22 24.19 8.39 -28.18
N SER A 23 24.60 9.67 -28.29
CA SER A 23 24.41 10.66 -27.23
C SER A 23 22.93 11.00 -27.01
N ILE A 24 22.16 11.17 -28.08
CA ILE A 24 20.72 11.42 -27.96
C ILE A 24 20.00 10.17 -27.44
N GLY A 25 20.38 8.99 -27.91
CA GLY A 25 19.80 7.72 -27.47
C GLY A 25 20.05 7.47 -25.98
N SER A 26 21.29 7.67 -25.53
CA SER A 26 21.60 7.50 -24.09
C SER A 26 20.87 8.50 -23.22
N LEU A 27 20.76 9.76 -23.66
CA LEU A 27 20.00 10.79 -22.94
C LEU A 27 18.49 10.44 -22.89
N ALA A 28 17.93 9.98 -24.00
CA ALA A 28 16.53 9.57 -24.07
C ALA A 28 16.23 8.41 -23.11
N VAL A 29 17.10 7.41 -23.08
CA VAL A 29 16.99 6.28 -22.13
C VAL A 29 17.10 6.78 -20.69
N ALA A 30 18.05 7.63 -20.36
CA ALA A 30 18.22 8.18 -19.03
C ALA A 30 16.96 8.95 -18.57
N ILE A 31 16.41 9.79 -19.43
CA ILE A 31 15.17 10.53 -19.13
C ILE A 31 13.99 9.56 -18.93
N ALA A 32 13.86 8.55 -19.79
CA ALA A 32 12.80 7.55 -19.65
C ALA A 32 12.87 6.81 -18.29
N VAL A 33 14.07 6.41 -17.88
CA VAL A 33 14.28 5.76 -16.57
C VAL A 33 13.91 6.70 -15.42
N VAL A 34 14.32 7.97 -15.46
CA VAL A 34 13.97 8.96 -14.43
C VAL A 34 12.45 9.16 -14.34
N ILE A 35 11.76 9.23 -15.49
CA ILE A 35 10.29 9.36 -15.52
C ILE A 35 9.64 8.11 -14.92
N LEU A 36 10.09 6.91 -15.28
CA LEU A 36 9.55 5.66 -14.73
C LEU A 36 9.72 5.57 -13.22
N ILE A 37 10.92 5.90 -12.72
CA ILE A 37 11.18 5.91 -11.27
C ILE A 37 10.30 6.98 -10.59
N GLY A 38 10.17 8.16 -11.19
CA GLY A 38 9.33 9.23 -10.67
C GLY A 38 7.85 8.83 -10.60
N LEU A 39 7.32 8.19 -11.64
CA LEU A 39 5.95 7.67 -11.65
C LEU A 39 5.75 6.56 -10.62
N TRP A 40 6.70 5.65 -10.51
CA TRP A 40 6.66 4.59 -9.49
C TRP A 40 6.66 5.18 -8.08
N ALA A 41 7.59 6.09 -7.79
CA ALA A 41 7.65 6.77 -6.51
C ALA A 41 6.37 7.55 -6.20
N ALA A 42 5.82 8.29 -7.18
CA ALA A 42 4.57 9.01 -7.00
C ALA A 42 3.40 8.08 -6.69
N ASN A 43 3.35 6.91 -7.35
CA ASN A 43 2.34 5.89 -7.05
C ASN A 43 2.51 5.33 -5.64
N GLU A 44 3.73 5.01 -5.22
CA GLU A 44 4.04 4.51 -3.87
C GLU A 44 3.68 5.53 -2.78
N TYR A 45 4.03 6.78 -2.97
CA TYR A 45 3.68 7.87 -2.04
C TYR A 45 2.19 8.22 -2.03
N SER A 46 1.42 7.82 -3.06
CA SER A 46 -0.03 8.03 -3.10
C SER A 46 -0.81 6.85 -2.53
N PHE A 47 -0.15 5.72 -2.28
CA PHE A 47 -0.75 4.54 -1.68
C PHE A 47 -1.32 4.92 -0.29
N ASP A 48 -2.49 4.41 0.03
CA ASP A 48 -3.20 4.68 1.29
C ASP A 48 -3.68 6.13 1.56
N LYS A 49 -3.40 7.10 0.69
CA LYS A 49 -3.90 8.49 0.84
C LYS A 49 -5.43 8.62 0.72
N PHE A 50 -6.10 7.59 0.26
CA PHE A 50 -7.56 7.54 0.23
C PHE A 50 -8.17 7.42 1.63
N GLN A 51 -7.39 7.01 2.62
CA GLN A 51 -7.83 6.90 4.01
C GLN A 51 -8.05 8.30 4.59
N LYS A 52 -9.28 8.60 5.04
CA LYS A 52 -9.68 9.92 5.54
C LYS A 52 -8.83 10.41 6.73
N ASP A 53 -8.47 9.51 7.63
CA ASP A 53 -7.71 9.78 8.84
C ASP A 53 -6.39 8.99 8.89
N GLY A 54 -5.77 8.74 7.71
CA GLY A 54 -4.56 7.93 7.58
C GLY A 54 -3.42 8.35 8.49
N ASP A 55 -3.25 9.65 8.72
CA ASP A 55 -2.21 10.22 9.60
C ASP A 55 -2.41 9.88 11.09
N LYS A 56 -3.62 9.41 11.47
CA LYS A 56 -3.97 9.04 12.85
C LYS A 56 -4.08 7.52 13.05
N ILE A 57 -3.88 6.75 11.98
CA ILE A 57 -3.94 5.29 12.04
C ILE A 57 -2.55 4.75 12.34
N TYR A 58 -2.42 4.01 13.42
CA TYR A 58 -1.17 3.39 13.86
C TYR A 58 -1.31 1.89 13.94
N ARG A 59 -0.34 1.18 13.39
CA ARG A 59 -0.25 -0.26 13.55
C ARG A 59 0.60 -0.59 14.77
N VAL A 60 0.06 -1.40 15.67
CA VAL A 60 0.78 -1.87 16.86
C VAL A 60 1.55 -3.14 16.54
N TYR A 61 2.83 -3.15 16.89
CA TYR A 61 3.73 -4.30 16.76
C TYR A 61 4.04 -4.89 18.14
N GLY A 62 4.07 -6.21 18.22
CA GLY A 62 4.63 -6.91 19.36
C GLY A 62 6.15 -7.00 19.25
N SER A 63 6.85 -7.00 20.39
CA SER A 63 8.27 -7.33 20.45
C SER A 63 8.42 -8.63 21.27
N LEU A 64 9.02 -9.64 20.66
CA LEU A 64 9.33 -10.91 21.31
C LEU A 64 10.84 -11.10 21.38
N MET A 65 11.32 -11.64 22.49
CA MET A 65 12.72 -12.04 22.62
C MET A 65 12.91 -13.43 22.03
N LEU A 66 13.50 -13.49 20.84
CA LEU A 66 13.90 -14.74 20.19
C LEU A 66 15.41 -14.88 20.27
N ASN A 67 15.89 -15.94 20.91
CA ASN A 67 17.33 -16.20 21.06
C ASN A 67 18.12 -15.00 21.60
N ASN A 68 17.61 -14.32 22.63
CA ASN A 68 18.17 -13.11 23.22
C ASN A 68 18.22 -11.88 22.29
N THR A 69 17.52 -11.92 21.14
CA THR A 69 17.42 -10.79 20.20
C THR A 69 15.98 -10.29 20.18
N PRO A 70 15.74 -8.98 20.43
CA PRO A 70 14.41 -8.42 20.31
C PRO A 70 13.96 -8.44 18.85
N THR A 71 12.94 -9.23 18.56
CA THR A 71 12.37 -9.38 17.21
C THR A 71 10.99 -8.74 17.18
N SER A 72 10.78 -7.82 16.25
CA SER A 72 9.48 -7.19 16.05
C SER A 72 8.55 -8.15 15.32
N VAL A 73 7.37 -8.38 15.87
CA VAL A 73 6.35 -9.28 15.31
C VAL A 73 5.13 -8.45 14.92
N GLY A 74 4.65 -8.64 13.71
CA GLY A 74 3.48 -7.92 13.20
C GLY A 74 2.14 -8.30 13.84
N SER A 75 2.14 -9.18 14.83
CA SER A 75 0.96 -9.61 15.57
C SER A 75 1.06 -9.26 17.05
N THR A 76 -0.09 -9.03 17.67
CA THR A 76 -0.23 -8.72 19.09
C THR A 76 -1.28 -9.62 19.73
N TYR A 77 -1.36 -9.63 21.05
CA TYR A 77 -2.41 -10.34 21.76
C TYR A 77 -3.77 -9.73 21.49
N LYS A 78 -4.79 -10.57 21.30
CA LYS A 78 -6.17 -10.14 20.96
C LYS A 78 -6.75 -9.11 21.93
N ILE A 79 -6.39 -9.18 23.20
CA ILE A 79 -6.93 -8.31 24.26
C ILE A 79 -6.22 -6.94 24.32
N LEU A 80 -5.01 -6.84 23.74
CA LEU A 80 -4.18 -5.64 23.88
C LEU A 80 -4.89 -4.36 23.41
N GLY A 81 -5.59 -4.43 22.28
CA GLY A 81 -6.30 -3.26 21.72
C GLY A 81 -7.40 -2.76 22.67
N ALA A 82 -8.23 -3.67 23.19
CA ALA A 82 -9.31 -3.32 24.11
C ALA A 82 -8.77 -2.76 25.43
N ASP A 83 -7.72 -3.38 26.00
CA ASP A 83 -7.08 -2.91 27.23
C ASP A 83 -6.40 -1.56 27.03
N ALA A 84 -5.78 -1.34 25.89
CA ALA A 84 -5.14 -0.07 25.56
C ALA A 84 -6.19 1.04 25.43
N ALA A 85 -7.27 0.80 24.69
CA ALA A 85 -8.35 1.78 24.53
C ALA A 85 -9.03 2.12 25.87
N ALA A 86 -9.11 1.14 26.79
CA ALA A 86 -9.68 1.38 28.14
C ALA A 86 -8.74 2.21 29.04
N LYS A 87 -7.41 2.12 28.84
CA LYS A 87 -6.40 2.79 29.68
C LYS A 87 -5.95 4.14 29.16
N PHE A 88 -5.99 4.33 27.85
CA PHE A 88 -5.46 5.51 27.19
C PHE A 88 -6.59 6.25 26.43
N PRO A 89 -7.08 7.38 26.97
CA PRO A 89 -8.19 8.13 26.35
C PRO A 89 -7.82 8.75 25.00
N GLU A 90 -6.53 8.80 24.65
CA GLU A 90 -6.04 9.25 23.35
C GLU A 90 -6.35 8.26 22.23
N ILE A 91 -6.62 6.98 22.55
CA ILE A 91 -7.04 5.94 21.61
C ILE A 91 -8.56 6.05 21.42
N MET A 92 -8.95 6.71 20.34
CA MET A 92 -10.37 6.92 20.03
C MET A 92 -11.06 5.64 19.59
N GLU A 93 -10.38 4.80 18.82
CA GLU A 93 -10.93 3.59 18.23
C GLU A 93 -9.83 2.58 17.94
N MET A 94 -10.19 1.30 17.91
CA MET A 94 -9.29 0.23 17.53
C MET A 94 -9.99 -0.75 16.59
N CYS A 95 -9.24 -1.36 15.69
CA CYS A 95 -9.74 -2.39 14.79
C CYS A 95 -8.72 -3.53 14.71
N ARG A 96 -9.17 -4.75 14.95
CA ARG A 96 -8.33 -5.95 14.84
C ARG A 96 -8.47 -6.55 13.45
N ILE A 97 -7.35 -6.99 12.91
CA ILE A 97 -7.28 -7.68 11.64
C ILE A 97 -6.44 -8.94 11.85
N THR A 98 -7.02 -10.09 11.60
CA THR A 98 -6.33 -11.37 11.75
C THR A 98 -6.38 -12.12 10.42
N PRO A 99 -5.25 -12.23 9.70
CA PRO A 99 -5.20 -13.05 8.50
C PRO A 99 -5.34 -14.52 8.85
N GLN A 100 -6.17 -15.23 8.12
CA GLN A 100 -6.33 -16.68 8.23
C GLN A 100 -6.46 -17.30 6.86
N GLN A 101 -5.90 -18.49 6.70
CA GLN A 101 -6.15 -19.33 5.53
C GLN A 101 -7.27 -20.31 5.89
N LEU A 102 -8.44 -20.08 5.32
CA LEU A 102 -9.61 -20.91 5.56
C LEU A 102 -10.12 -21.49 4.23
N GLU A 103 -10.70 -22.67 4.33
CA GLU A 103 -11.47 -23.24 3.24
C GLU A 103 -12.88 -22.67 3.30
N ILE A 104 -13.32 -22.06 2.20
CA ILE A 104 -14.69 -21.55 2.09
C ILE A 104 -15.53 -22.58 1.35
N LYS A 105 -16.65 -22.98 1.93
CA LYS A 105 -17.65 -23.82 1.28
C LYS A 105 -18.85 -22.98 0.87
N ILE A 106 -19.12 -22.89 -0.44
CA ILE A 106 -20.29 -22.21 -1.00
C ILE A 106 -21.04 -23.23 -1.87
N ASP A 107 -22.32 -23.44 -1.60
CA ASP A 107 -23.18 -24.38 -2.39
C ASP A 107 -22.55 -25.76 -2.63
N ASP A 108 -21.97 -26.36 -1.57
CA ASP A 108 -21.25 -27.64 -1.60
C ASP A 108 -19.91 -27.63 -2.39
N ILE A 109 -19.50 -26.52 -2.95
CA ILE A 109 -18.20 -26.36 -3.61
C ILE A 109 -17.20 -25.83 -2.58
N LEU A 110 -16.09 -26.57 -2.42
CA LEU A 110 -15.00 -26.18 -1.54
C LEU A 110 -13.99 -25.32 -2.30
N TYR A 111 -13.71 -24.14 -1.79
CA TYR A 111 -12.68 -23.21 -2.29
C TYR A 111 -11.49 -23.24 -1.33
N PRO A 112 -10.43 -24.01 -1.62
CA PRO A 112 -9.28 -24.14 -0.72
C PRO A 112 -8.36 -22.92 -0.79
N GLY A 113 -7.77 -22.60 0.34
CA GLY A 113 -6.59 -21.74 0.41
C GLY A 113 -6.82 -20.25 0.15
N ASN A 114 -8.00 -19.72 0.45
CA ASN A 114 -8.21 -18.28 0.35
C ASN A 114 -7.67 -17.56 1.57
N ASP A 115 -6.96 -16.45 1.33
CA ASP A 115 -6.55 -15.53 2.38
C ASP A 115 -7.79 -14.73 2.84
N ILE A 116 -8.25 -15.04 4.04
CA ILE A 116 -9.39 -14.39 4.68
C ILE A 116 -8.89 -13.54 5.82
N PHE A 117 -9.44 -12.34 5.94
CA PHE A 117 -9.19 -11.47 7.07
C PHE A 117 -10.38 -11.50 8.01
N LEU A 118 -10.17 -12.00 9.23
CA LEU A 118 -11.13 -11.83 10.31
C LEU A 118 -10.93 -10.44 10.88
N VAL A 119 -11.96 -9.62 10.84
CA VAL A 119 -11.90 -8.21 11.22
C VAL A 119 -13.00 -7.87 12.21
N ASP A 120 -12.81 -6.80 12.97
CA ASP A 120 -13.87 -6.26 13.83
C ASP A 120 -14.98 -5.62 12.99
N SER A 121 -16.18 -5.54 13.54
CA SER A 121 -17.37 -5.02 12.84
C SER A 121 -17.24 -3.56 12.38
N ASN A 122 -16.34 -2.79 13.00
CA ASN A 122 -16.05 -1.40 12.65
C ASN A 122 -15.01 -1.24 11.52
N PHE A 123 -14.55 -2.33 10.91
CA PHE A 123 -13.48 -2.29 9.90
C PHE A 123 -13.72 -1.26 8.79
N PHE A 124 -14.92 -1.23 8.20
CA PHE A 124 -15.25 -0.31 7.10
C PHE A 124 -15.55 1.13 7.55
N THR A 125 -15.80 1.36 8.83
CA THR A 125 -15.90 2.71 9.39
C THR A 125 -14.56 3.24 9.85
N PHE A 126 -13.70 2.35 10.33
CA PHE A 126 -12.33 2.65 10.73
C PHE A 126 -11.44 2.92 9.50
N PHE A 127 -11.49 2.03 8.51
CA PHE A 127 -10.81 2.20 7.22
C PHE A 127 -11.80 2.68 6.17
N THR A 128 -11.44 3.71 5.41
CA THR A 128 -12.31 4.36 4.42
C THR A 128 -12.36 3.56 3.10
N PHE A 129 -12.54 2.24 3.16
CA PHE A 129 -12.73 1.44 1.96
C PHE A 129 -14.15 1.64 1.41
N ALA A 130 -14.24 1.97 0.12
CA ALA A 130 -15.52 2.10 -0.54
C ALA A 130 -16.13 0.72 -0.82
N LEU A 131 -17.29 0.44 -0.26
CA LEU A 131 -18.10 -0.72 -0.64
C LEU A 131 -18.80 -0.46 -1.98
N ARG A 132 -18.82 -1.46 -2.84
CA ARG A 132 -19.59 -1.40 -4.08
C ARG A 132 -21.09 -1.50 -3.82
N THR A 133 -21.48 -2.25 -2.80
CA THR A 133 -22.88 -2.46 -2.38
C THR A 133 -22.89 -2.73 -0.88
N GLY A 134 -23.91 -2.24 -0.19
CA GLY A 134 -24.08 -2.43 1.25
C GLY A 134 -23.72 -1.19 2.07
N ASP A 135 -24.02 -1.25 3.37
CA ASP A 135 -23.72 -0.18 4.32
C ASP A 135 -22.48 -0.55 5.14
N PRO A 136 -21.43 0.28 5.14
CA PRO A 136 -20.22 0.06 5.93
C PRO A 136 -20.44 -0.17 7.43
N ARG A 137 -21.55 0.33 7.97
CA ARG A 137 -21.88 0.22 9.40
C ARG A 137 -22.51 -1.11 9.78
N THR A 138 -23.13 -1.79 8.82
CA THR A 138 -23.95 -2.98 9.10
C THR A 138 -23.46 -4.24 8.41
N CYS A 139 -22.63 -4.13 7.37
CA CYS A 139 -22.18 -5.28 6.57
C CYS A 139 -21.41 -6.35 7.38
N LEU A 140 -20.77 -5.97 8.49
CA LEU A 140 -20.05 -6.88 9.40
C LEU A 140 -20.67 -6.94 10.80
N SER A 141 -21.93 -6.57 10.96
CA SER A 141 -22.61 -6.60 12.27
C SER A 141 -22.97 -8.03 12.70
N ALA A 142 -23.20 -8.93 11.74
CA ALA A 142 -23.46 -10.34 12.01
C ALA A 142 -22.13 -11.11 12.12
N PRO A 143 -22.00 -12.08 13.07
CA PRO A 143 -20.77 -12.85 13.25
C PRO A 143 -20.37 -13.71 12.04
N ASP A 144 -21.32 -14.03 11.17
CA ASP A 144 -21.20 -14.80 9.94
C ASP A 144 -21.24 -13.92 8.68
N GLY A 145 -21.17 -12.58 8.86
CA GLY A 145 -21.12 -11.63 7.76
C GLY A 145 -19.81 -11.76 6.97
N VAL A 146 -19.91 -11.93 5.66
CA VAL A 146 -18.75 -11.99 4.74
C VAL A 146 -18.90 -10.88 3.71
N VAL A 147 -17.80 -10.20 3.44
CA VAL A 147 -17.69 -9.19 2.39
C VAL A 147 -16.62 -9.66 1.40
N ILE A 148 -16.97 -9.62 0.12
CA ILE A 148 -16.14 -10.12 -0.99
C ILE A 148 -15.79 -8.96 -1.93
#